data_da82c279494a6889585fa22d2f3a03a8
#
_entry.id   da82c279494a6889585fa22d2f3a03a8
#
_cell.length_a   1.000
_cell.length_b   1.000
_cell.length_c   1.000
_cell.angle_alpha   90.00
_cell.angle_beta   90.00
_cell.angle_gamma   90.00
#
_symmetry.space_group_name_H-M   'P 1'
#
loop_
_entity.id
_entity.type
_entity.pdbx_description
1 polymer ?
#
loop_
_entity_poly.entity_id
_entity_poly.type
_entity_poly.pdbx_seq_one_letter_code
_entity_poly.pdbx_strand_id
1 'polypeptide(L)' 'MNKIRVVLDTKTDVREFVNIANTIEEDVFLEDGTHFRADAKSMMGVMYGKFEFENLFVLSEYNNLTDKFNKFII' A
#
# COMPACT_ATOMS: atom_id res chain seq x y z
N MET A 1 14.99 2.74 -1.50
CA MET A 1 13.66 2.21 -1.17
C MET A 1 12.90 1.90 -2.44
N ASN A 2 12.24 0.76 -2.49
CA ASN A 2 11.46 0.37 -3.68
C ASN A 2 10.10 1.03 -3.64
N LYS A 3 9.55 1.36 -4.82
CA LYS A 3 8.28 2.08 -4.95
C LYS A 3 7.49 1.52 -6.13
N ILE A 4 6.24 1.17 -5.89
CA ILE A 4 5.34 0.72 -6.96
C ILE A 4 3.99 1.41 -6.83
N ARG A 5 3.31 1.59 -7.97
CA ARG A 5 1.97 2.15 -7.97
C ARG A 5 0.93 1.05 -7.77
N VAL A 6 -0.08 1.32 -6.93
CA VAL A 6 -1.16 0.37 -6.67
C VAL A 6 -2.52 1.06 -6.80
N VAL A 7 -3.54 0.24 -7.03
CA VAL A 7 -4.95 0.69 -7.06
C VAL A 7 -5.73 -0.17 -6.07
N LEU A 8 -6.46 0.49 -5.20
CA LEU A 8 -7.32 -0.14 -4.19
C LEU A 8 -8.76 0.26 -4.50
N ASP A 9 -9.51 -0.62 -5.15
CA ASP A 9 -10.87 -0.28 -5.62
C ASP A 9 -11.94 -0.45 -4.56
N THR A 10 -11.81 -1.46 -3.70
CA THR A 10 -12.86 -1.84 -2.75
C THR A 10 -12.32 -1.91 -1.33
N LYS A 11 -13.25 -2.00 -0.36
CA LYS A 11 -12.87 -2.22 1.04
C LYS A 11 -12.21 -3.58 1.23
N THR A 12 -12.60 -4.57 0.43
CA THR A 12 -11.95 -5.88 0.45
C THR A 12 -10.50 -5.76 0.00
N ASP A 13 -10.23 -4.94 -1.02
CA ASP A 13 -8.86 -4.67 -1.46
C ASP A 13 -8.02 -4.08 -0.34
N VAL A 14 -8.58 -3.14 0.41
CA VAL A 14 -7.88 -2.52 1.55
C VAL A 14 -7.49 -3.59 2.56
N ARG A 15 -8.43 -4.45 2.93
CA ARG A 15 -8.17 -5.50 3.92
C ARG A 15 -7.09 -6.47 3.43
N GLU A 16 -7.20 -6.91 2.18
CA GLU A 16 -6.21 -7.83 1.60
C GLU A 16 -4.84 -7.17 1.51
N PHE A 17 -4.81 -5.90 1.11
CA PHE A 17 -3.58 -5.13 1.03
C PHE A 17 -2.88 -5.06 2.39
N VAL A 18 -3.62 -4.71 3.43
CA VAL A 18 -3.08 -4.63 4.79
C VAL A 18 -2.57 -5.98 5.26
N ASN A 19 -3.31 -7.05 4.97
CA ASN A 19 -2.89 -8.40 5.33
C ASN A 19 -1.57 -8.77 4.66
N ILE A 20 -1.42 -8.45 3.38
CA ILE A 20 -0.18 -8.70 2.64
C ILE A 20 0.97 -7.88 3.23
N ALA A 21 0.74 -6.61 3.50
CA ALA A 21 1.75 -5.74 4.10
C ALA A 21 2.25 -6.29 5.43
N ASN A 22 1.35 -6.88 6.22
CA ASN A 22 1.70 -7.46 7.51
C ASN A 22 2.52 -8.76 7.40
N THR A 23 2.62 -9.35 6.21
CA THR A 23 3.51 -10.51 5.99
C THR A 23 4.95 -10.09 5.72
N ILE A 24 5.19 -8.81 5.50
CA ILE A 24 6.52 -8.28 5.21
C ILE A 24 7.14 -7.78 6.50
N GLU A 25 8.37 -8.22 6.78
CA GLU A 25 9.05 -7.86 8.01
C GLU A 25 9.50 -6.40 8.01
N GLU A 26 9.97 -5.90 6.87
CA GLU A 26 10.40 -4.52 6.73
C GLU A 26 9.20 -3.58 6.83
N ASP A 27 9.47 -2.31 7.12
CA ASP A 27 8.43 -1.28 7.10
C ASP A 27 7.87 -1.14 5.68
N VAL A 28 6.56 -0.98 5.60
CA VAL A 28 5.87 -0.76 4.33
C VAL A 28 4.99 0.48 4.49
N PHE A 29 5.12 1.41 3.54
CA PHE A 29 4.37 2.66 3.57
C PHE A 29 3.45 2.77 2.37
N LEU A 30 2.31 3.42 2.58
CA LEU A 30 1.41 3.83 1.51
C LEU A 30 1.47 5.34 1.43
N GLU A 31 1.64 5.90 0.23
CA GLU A 31 1.71 7.35 0.07
C GLU A 31 1.06 7.81 -1.24
N ASP A 32 0.73 9.11 -1.32
CA ASP A 32 0.19 9.70 -2.55
C ASP A 32 1.27 10.41 -3.39
N GLY A 33 2.50 10.44 -2.87
CA GLY A 33 3.61 11.08 -3.55
C GLY A 33 3.82 12.54 -3.19
N THR A 34 2.93 13.15 -2.42
CA THR A 34 3.02 14.58 -2.07
C THR A 34 2.91 14.83 -0.56
N HIS A 35 1.73 14.63 0.02
CA HIS A 35 1.44 15.03 1.39
C HIS A 35 1.11 13.90 2.34
N PHE A 36 0.66 12.77 1.80
CA PHE A 36 0.16 11.67 2.60
C PHE A 36 1.17 10.52 2.66
N ARG A 37 1.43 10.04 3.87
CA ARG A 37 2.16 8.80 4.07
C ARG A 37 1.58 8.10 5.29
N ALA A 38 1.28 6.82 5.16
CA ALA A 38 0.76 6.02 6.25
C ALA A 38 1.48 4.68 6.30
N ASP A 39 1.41 4.04 7.46
CA ASP A 39 1.89 2.67 7.63
C ASP A 39 0.93 1.74 6.86
N ALA A 40 1.45 1.05 5.85
CA ALA A 40 0.64 0.13 5.04
C ALA A 40 0.12 -1.06 5.85
N LYS A 41 0.65 -1.28 7.04
CA LYS A 41 0.20 -2.34 7.96
C LYS A 41 -0.96 -1.88 8.84
N SER A 42 -1.35 -0.60 8.74
CA SER A 42 -2.45 -0.02 9.50
C SER A 42 -3.71 0.06 8.66
N MET A 43 -4.76 -0.61 9.10
CA MET A 43 -6.04 -0.61 8.39
C MET A 43 -6.60 0.81 8.25
N MET A 44 -6.56 1.60 9.31
CA MET A 44 -7.11 2.97 9.28
C MET A 44 -6.33 3.86 8.33
N GLY A 45 -4.99 3.76 8.35
CA GLY A 45 -4.15 4.56 7.47
C GLY A 45 -4.38 4.25 6.01
N VAL A 46 -4.49 2.97 5.67
CA VAL A 46 -4.73 2.54 4.29
C VAL A 46 -6.14 2.93 3.84
N MET A 47 -7.12 2.77 4.71
CA MET A 47 -8.50 3.15 4.41
C MET A 47 -8.60 4.65 4.11
N TYR A 48 -7.95 5.48 4.92
CA TYR A 48 -7.91 6.92 4.72
C TYR A 48 -7.31 7.24 3.34
N GLY A 49 -6.18 6.62 3.03
CA GLY A 49 -5.51 6.83 1.74
C GLY A 49 -6.40 6.47 0.56
N LYS A 50 -7.08 5.32 0.65
CA LYS A 50 -7.97 4.88 -0.41
C LYS A 50 -9.09 5.90 -0.68
N PHE A 51 -9.68 6.45 0.36
CA PHE A 51 -10.82 7.35 0.20
C PHE A 51 -10.44 8.78 -0.16
N GLU A 52 -9.24 9.22 0.20
CA GLU A 52 -8.85 10.62 0.03
C GLU A 52 -7.94 10.88 -1.17
N PHE A 53 -7.26 9.86 -1.70
CA PHE A 53 -6.27 10.05 -2.76
C PHE A 53 -6.48 9.07 -3.90
N GLU A 54 -6.28 9.55 -5.13
CA GLU A 54 -6.42 8.73 -6.33
C GLU A 54 -5.15 7.97 -6.67
N ASN A 55 -4.00 8.61 -6.48
CA ASN A 55 -2.72 8.04 -6.87
C ASN A 55 -2.01 7.53 -5.63
N LEU A 56 -1.87 6.21 -5.53
CA LEU A 56 -1.25 5.59 -4.37
C LEU A 56 -0.05 4.77 -4.77
N PHE A 57 0.98 4.81 -3.91
CA PHE A 57 2.23 4.09 -4.11
C PHE A 57 2.60 3.35 -2.82
N VAL A 58 3.19 2.18 -3.00
CA VAL A 58 3.76 1.40 -1.90
C VAL A 58 5.26 1.60 -1.89
N LEU A 59 5.82 1.89 -0.72
CA LEU A 59 7.26 2.05 -0.54
C LEU A 59 7.76 1.08 0.52
N SER A 60 8.88 0.43 0.27
CA SER A 60 9.53 -0.44 1.26
C SER A 60 10.96 -0.77 0.82
N GLU A 61 11.80 -1.12 1.79
CA GLU A 61 13.09 -1.72 1.50
C GLU A 61 12.97 -3.16 1.02
N TYR A 62 11.81 -3.77 1.18
CA TYR A 62 11.55 -5.13 0.70
C TYR A 62 11.68 -5.19 -0.82
N ASN A 63 12.40 -6.19 -1.35
CA ASN A 63 12.77 -6.24 -2.76
C ASN A 63 11.67 -6.73 -3.70
N ASN A 64 10.72 -7.51 -3.22
CA ASN A 64 9.72 -8.16 -4.06
C ASN A 64 8.34 -7.54 -3.94
N LEU A 65 8.25 -6.22 -3.89
CA LEU A 65 6.97 -5.52 -3.80
C LEU A 65 6.03 -5.89 -4.95
N THR A 66 6.55 -5.98 -6.15
CA THR A 66 5.74 -6.31 -7.33
C THR A 66 5.07 -7.67 -7.18
N ASP A 67 5.80 -8.67 -6.69
CA ASP A 67 5.23 -10.01 -6.48
C ASP A 67 4.19 -10.02 -5.36
N LYS A 68 4.50 -9.35 -4.24
CA LYS A 68 3.60 -9.33 -3.10
C LYS A 68 2.28 -8.60 -3.39
N PHE A 69 2.37 -7.49 -4.09
CA PHE A 69 1.21 -6.62 -4.34
C PHE A 69 0.71 -6.69 -5.79
N ASN A 70 1.06 -7.74 -6.54
CA ASN A 70 0.74 -7.84 -7.96
C ASN A 70 -0.76 -7.71 -8.23
N LYS A 71 -1.59 -8.15 -7.31
CA LYS A 71 -3.04 -8.06 -7.40
C LYS A 71 -3.55 -6.61 -7.54
N PHE A 72 -2.80 -5.65 -7.00
CA PHE A 72 -3.19 -4.24 -6.97
C PHE A 72 -2.45 -3.39 -8.00
N ILE A 73 -1.54 -3.98 -8.77
CA ILE A 73 -0.80 -3.25 -9.79
C ILE A 73 -1.62 -3.20 -11.08
N ILE A 74 -1.64 -2.05 -11.70
CA ILE A 74 -2.35 -1.86 -12.97
C ILE A 74 -1.51 -2.42 -14.11
#